data_431b4e5ed8b6a60d578ea6c374cd2de8
#
_entry.id   431b4e5ed8b6a60d578ea6c374cd2de8
#
_cell.length_a   1.000
_cell.length_b   1.000
_cell.length_c   1.000
_cell.angle_alpha   90.00
_cell.angle_beta   90.00
_cell.angle_gamma   90.00
#
_symmetry.space_group_name_H-M   'P 1'
#
loop_
_entity.id
_entity.type
_entity.pdbx_description
1 polymer ?
#
loop_
_entity_poly.entity_id
_entity_poly.type
_entity_poly.pdbx_seq_one_letter_code
_entity_poly.pdbx_strand_id
1 'polypeptide(L)'
;MGIDTFDFTPDPISLLESNRNLGYSIEEAISDLIDNTISANATKISYEIHWNQGNPYFLLKDNGKGMSNLDSELINSFRLGSRNPLDDRDPNDLGRFGFGMKTASLSQARILTVITKKKGYNTLALSLDLNFIRDKERWLLKSADNDSLKTEFEYLDKLDSGTVIRWDNWDRAPKLEEDFMSLISNINNYLSVCFHRFIEKGVSICCHDYPLEPCSPIPFGEGAALYSKIPL
;
A
#
# COMPACT_ATOMS: atom_id res chain seq x y z
N MET A 1 22.99 -40.45 16.69
CA MET A 1 22.31 -40.37 15.37
C MET A 1 22.30 -38.92 14.96
N GLY A 2 22.92 -38.57 13.83
CA GLY A 2 22.80 -37.21 13.28
C GLY A 2 21.41 -37.00 12.76
N ILE A 3 20.86 -35.77 12.90
CA ILE A 3 19.60 -35.38 12.28
C ILE A 3 20.00 -34.84 10.90
N ASP A 4 19.50 -35.47 9.85
CA ASP A 4 19.64 -34.94 8.48
C ASP A 4 18.70 -33.74 8.33
N THR A 5 19.23 -32.63 7.81
CA THR A 5 18.48 -31.41 7.55
C THR A 5 18.43 -31.14 6.04
N PHE A 6 17.28 -30.71 5.56
CA PHE A 6 17.05 -30.40 4.15
C PHE A 6 16.62 -28.95 4.02
N ASP A 7 17.09 -28.24 3.00
CA ASP A 7 16.61 -26.90 2.67
C ASP A 7 15.18 -27.02 2.12
N PHE A 8 14.26 -26.28 2.74
CA PHE A 8 12.84 -26.21 2.38
C PHE A 8 12.45 -24.76 2.03
N THR A 9 13.40 -23.97 1.57
CA THR A 9 13.12 -22.59 1.12
C THR A 9 12.19 -22.64 -0.09
N PRO A 10 11.02 -21.99 -0.05
CA PRO A 10 10.10 -21.98 -1.17
C PRO A 10 10.68 -21.24 -2.37
N ASP A 11 10.33 -21.71 -3.57
CA ASP A 11 10.63 -21.00 -4.80
C ASP A 11 10.00 -19.60 -4.78
N PRO A 12 10.79 -18.53 -5.01
CA PRO A 12 10.34 -17.18 -4.80
C PRO A 12 9.20 -16.78 -5.74
N ILE A 13 9.32 -17.11 -7.03
CA ILE A 13 8.32 -16.67 -8.01
C ILE A 13 7.02 -17.44 -7.87
N SER A 14 7.09 -18.75 -7.64
CA SER A 14 5.90 -19.59 -7.43
C SER A 14 5.09 -19.14 -6.22
N LEU A 15 5.76 -18.80 -5.11
CA LEU A 15 5.08 -18.30 -3.92
C LEU A 15 4.45 -16.92 -4.16
N LEU A 16 5.17 -16.00 -4.80
CA LEU A 16 4.66 -14.65 -5.08
C LEU A 16 3.49 -14.67 -6.07
N GLU A 17 3.58 -15.47 -7.14
CA GLU A 17 2.47 -15.60 -8.12
C GLU A 17 1.23 -16.28 -7.48
N SER A 18 1.43 -17.23 -6.57
CA SER A 18 0.32 -17.84 -5.83
C SER A 18 -0.38 -16.80 -4.94
N ASN A 19 0.39 -15.95 -4.25
CA ASN A 19 -0.15 -14.90 -3.39
C ASN A 19 -0.93 -13.83 -4.18
N ARG A 20 -0.61 -13.59 -5.45
CA ARG A 20 -1.35 -12.65 -6.29
C ARG A 20 -2.82 -13.06 -6.50
N ASN A 21 -3.16 -14.32 -6.32
CA ASN A 21 -4.49 -14.88 -6.57
C ASN A 21 -5.38 -14.95 -5.31
N LEU A 22 -5.01 -14.24 -4.24
CA LEU A 22 -5.77 -14.20 -2.98
C LEU A 22 -7.09 -13.42 -3.05
N GLY A 23 -7.45 -12.89 -4.23
CA GLY A 23 -8.78 -12.33 -4.47
C GLY A 23 -9.00 -10.89 -4.02
N TYR A 24 -7.93 -10.09 -3.81
CA TYR A 24 -8.08 -8.67 -3.54
C TYR A 24 -8.75 -7.93 -4.69
N SER A 25 -9.79 -7.15 -4.39
CA SER A 25 -10.24 -6.08 -5.27
C SER A 25 -9.23 -4.91 -5.25
N ILE A 26 -9.33 -4.02 -6.22
CA ILE A 26 -8.45 -2.84 -6.26
C ILE A 26 -8.74 -1.89 -5.08
N GLU A 27 -10.00 -1.75 -4.70
CA GLU A 27 -10.44 -0.92 -3.59
C GLU A 27 -9.88 -1.43 -2.26
N GLU A 28 -9.93 -2.75 -2.03
CA GLU A 28 -9.34 -3.39 -0.85
C GLU A 28 -7.83 -3.23 -0.84
N ALA A 29 -7.17 -3.41 -1.99
CA ALA A 29 -5.72 -3.25 -2.09
C ALA A 29 -5.27 -1.83 -1.74
N ILE A 30 -5.96 -0.80 -2.24
CA ILE A 30 -5.66 0.60 -1.91
C ILE A 30 -6.00 0.92 -0.46
N SER A 31 -7.09 0.37 0.06
CA SER A 31 -7.48 0.50 1.47
C SER A 31 -6.38 0.01 2.42
N ASP A 32 -5.82 -1.18 2.17
CA ASP A 32 -4.71 -1.74 2.96
C ASP A 32 -3.45 -0.82 2.92
N LEU A 33 -3.19 -0.18 1.78
CA LEU A 33 -2.10 0.79 1.70
C LEU A 33 -2.38 2.04 2.54
N ILE A 34 -3.61 2.57 2.49
CA ILE A 34 -4.01 3.73 3.29
C ILE A 34 -3.97 3.40 4.79
N ASP A 35 -4.41 2.22 5.21
CA ASP A 35 -4.28 1.77 6.59
C ASP A 35 -2.83 1.78 7.08
N ASN A 36 -1.89 1.38 6.22
CA ASN A 36 -0.46 1.45 6.55
C ASN A 36 0.03 2.89 6.69
N THR A 37 -0.46 3.84 5.86
CA THR A 37 -0.08 5.26 5.99
C THR A 37 -0.63 5.88 7.27
N ILE A 38 -1.88 5.55 7.64
CA ILE A 38 -2.49 5.99 8.90
C ILE A 38 -1.71 5.42 10.09
N SER A 39 -1.32 4.15 10.05
CA SER A 39 -0.47 3.51 11.06
C SER A 39 0.93 4.13 11.15
N ALA A 40 1.39 4.77 10.07
CA ALA A 40 2.61 5.56 10.04
C ALA A 40 2.41 7.01 10.51
N ASN A 41 1.24 7.34 11.08
CA ASN A 41 0.83 8.67 11.55
C ASN A 41 0.79 9.72 10.43
N ALA A 42 0.48 9.33 9.21
CA ALA A 42 0.24 10.28 8.14
C ALA A 42 -1.04 11.09 8.40
N THR A 43 -0.99 12.37 8.10
CA THR A 43 -2.12 13.29 8.15
C THR A 43 -2.53 13.79 6.78
N LYS A 44 -1.66 13.60 5.78
CA LYS A 44 -1.89 13.93 4.38
C LYS A 44 -1.55 12.72 3.55
N ILE A 45 -2.54 12.21 2.84
CA ILE A 45 -2.46 11.03 1.99
C ILE A 45 -3.04 11.44 0.63
N SER A 46 -2.34 11.14 -0.45
CA SER A 46 -2.88 11.30 -1.79
C SER A 46 -2.59 10.07 -2.62
N TYR A 47 -3.52 9.69 -3.49
CA TYR A 47 -3.28 8.67 -4.47
C TYR A 47 -3.64 9.15 -5.88
N GLU A 48 -2.94 8.60 -6.84
CA GLU A 48 -3.06 8.95 -8.24
C GLU A 48 -3.15 7.67 -9.08
N ILE A 49 -4.03 7.67 -10.06
CA ILE A 49 -4.23 6.57 -10.99
C ILE A 49 -4.04 7.14 -12.39
N HIS A 50 -3.08 6.61 -13.11
CA HIS A 50 -2.70 7.09 -14.42
C HIS A 50 -2.91 6.01 -15.49
N TRP A 51 -3.65 6.33 -16.55
CA TRP A 51 -3.80 5.47 -17.72
C TRP A 51 -2.52 5.33 -18.55
N ASN A 52 -1.79 6.44 -18.67
CA ASN A 52 -0.48 6.50 -19.32
C ASN A 52 -0.41 5.76 -20.67
N GLN A 53 -1.37 6.05 -21.57
CA GLN A 53 -1.42 5.48 -22.92
C GLN A 53 -1.38 3.93 -22.98
N GLY A 54 -2.07 3.27 -22.04
CA GLY A 54 -2.14 1.81 -21.97
C GLY A 54 -1.01 1.16 -21.18
N ASN A 55 -0.17 1.94 -20.53
CA ASN A 55 0.82 1.46 -19.54
C ASN A 55 0.51 2.06 -18.16
N PRO A 56 -0.60 1.64 -17.52
CA PRO A 56 -1.10 2.26 -16.31
C PRO A 56 -0.16 2.08 -15.13
N TYR A 57 -0.16 3.08 -14.26
CA TYR A 57 0.54 3.04 -12.98
C TYR A 57 -0.29 3.71 -11.87
N PHE A 58 0.02 3.35 -10.65
CA PHE A 58 -0.60 3.88 -9.44
C PHE A 58 0.47 4.49 -8.53
N LEU A 59 0.14 5.60 -7.89
CA LEU A 59 0.95 6.23 -6.85
C LEU A 59 0.11 6.43 -5.59
N LEU A 60 0.70 6.16 -4.43
CA LEU A 60 0.18 6.60 -3.14
C LEU A 60 1.30 7.33 -2.41
N LYS A 61 1.01 8.52 -1.93
CA LYS A 61 1.95 9.44 -1.29
C LYS A 61 1.46 9.81 0.10
N ASP A 62 2.33 9.80 1.08
CA ASP A 62 2.01 10.21 2.44
C ASP A 62 3.11 11.05 3.08
N ASN A 63 2.76 11.73 4.18
CA ASN A 63 3.67 12.48 5.04
C ASN A 63 3.91 11.79 6.39
N GLY A 64 3.79 10.47 6.46
CA GLY A 64 4.01 9.69 7.67
C GLY A 64 5.47 9.64 8.12
N LYS A 65 5.76 8.80 9.09
CA LYS A 65 7.11 8.71 9.71
C LYS A 65 8.21 8.23 8.77
N GLY A 66 7.87 7.64 7.63
CA GLY A 66 8.81 7.05 6.70
C GLY A 66 9.63 5.89 7.29
N MET A 67 10.57 5.38 6.51
CA MET A 67 11.47 4.29 6.88
C MET A 67 12.93 4.68 6.58
N SER A 68 13.87 4.13 7.35
CA SER A 68 15.30 4.27 7.11
C SER A 68 15.93 2.93 6.71
N ASN A 69 17.20 2.96 6.31
CA ASN A 69 17.96 1.73 6.10
C ASN A 69 18.64 1.25 7.39
N LEU A 70 18.57 2.02 8.47
CA LEU A 70 18.97 1.58 9.79
C LEU A 70 18.06 0.45 10.23
N ASP A 71 18.64 -0.58 10.82
CA ASP A 71 17.93 -1.79 11.25
C ASP A 71 17.14 -2.48 10.13
N SER A 72 17.49 -2.20 8.87
CA SER A 72 16.83 -2.79 7.69
C SER A 72 15.31 -2.55 7.64
N GLU A 73 14.79 -1.44 8.19
CA GLU A 73 13.35 -1.15 8.22
C GLU A 73 12.71 -1.29 6.83
N LEU A 74 13.30 -0.64 5.81
CA LEU A 74 12.78 -0.70 4.44
C LEU A 74 12.84 -2.13 3.88
N ILE A 75 13.96 -2.86 4.05
CA ILE A 75 14.08 -4.26 3.58
C ILE A 75 13.08 -5.15 4.30
N ASN A 76 12.93 -4.98 5.62
CA ASN A 76 11.99 -5.76 6.42
C ASN A 76 10.53 -5.49 6.03
N SER A 77 10.21 -4.29 5.52
CA SER A 77 8.87 -4.01 5.01
C SER A 77 8.50 -4.88 3.81
N PHE A 78 9.48 -5.38 3.05
CA PHE A 78 9.30 -6.30 1.92
C PHE A 78 9.33 -7.79 2.33
N ARG A 79 9.81 -8.16 3.52
CA ARG A 79 9.84 -9.57 3.96
C ARG A 79 8.42 -10.07 4.22
N LEU A 80 8.09 -11.22 3.66
CA LEU A 80 6.85 -11.92 3.98
C LEU A 80 6.92 -12.43 5.42
N GLY A 81 5.88 -12.17 6.22
CA GLY A 81 5.86 -12.58 7.63
C GLY A 81 6.90 -11.87 8.51
N SER A 82 7.24 -10.62 8.20
CA SER A 82 8.20 -9.82 8.97
C SER A 82 7.77 -9.52 10.41
N ARG A 83 6.54 -9.81 10.78
CA ARG A 83 6.01 -9.68 12.14
C ARG A 83 5.46 -11.01 12.61
N ASN A 84 5.84 -11.40 13.82
CA ASN A 84 5.27 -12.57 14.47
C ASN A 84 3.85 -12.21 14.98
N PRO A 85 2.80 -12.95 14.59
CA PRO A 85 1.44 -12.72 15.10
C PRO A 85 1.27 -12.82 16.62
N LEU A 86 2.23 -13.43 17.31
CA LEU A 86 2.23 -13.65 18.77
C LEU A 86 2.93 -12.53 19.56
N ASP A 87 3.58 -11.58 18.88
CA ASP A 87 4.24 -10.46 19.57
C ASP A 87 3.21 -9.46 20.13
N ASP A 88 3.52 -8.86 21.28
CA ASP A 88 2.71 -7.77 21.88
C ASP A 88 2.62 -6.57 20.93
N ARG A 89 1.45 -5.97 20.82
CA ARG A 89 1.14 -4.94 19.83
C ARG A 89 0.64 -3.65 20.44
N ASP A 90 0.95 -2.55 19.75
CA ASP A 90 0.26 -1.29 19.98
C ASP A 90 -1.22 -1.46 19.54
N PRO A 91 -2.19 -1.10 20.43
CA PRO A 91 -3.63 -1.15 20.11
C PRO A 91 -4.01 -0.37 18.84
N ASN A 92 -3.20 0.61 18.44
CA ASN A 92 -3.41 1.44 17.26
C ASN A 92 -2.76 0.87 15.98
N ASP A 93 -2.02 -0.25 16.05
CA ASP A 93 -1.41 -0.88 14.87
C ASP A 93 -2.46 -1.69 14.10
N LEU A 94 -2.98 -1.14 13.01
CA LEU A 94 -3.98 -1.77 12.14
C LEU A 94 -3.40 -2.93 11.33
N GLY A 95 -2.08 -2.96 11.12
CA GLY A 95 -1.37 -3.95 10.29
C GLY A 95 -1.13 -5.29 11.00
N ARG A 96 -2.09 -6.24 10.91
CA ARG A 96 -2.03 -7.49 11.68
C ARG A 96 -0.88 -8.44 11.39
N PHE A 97 -0.45 -8.57 10.13
CA PHE A 97 0.42 -9.68 9.71
C PHE A 97 1.70 -9.25 8.98
N GLY A 98 1.91 -7.96 8.72
CA GLY A 98 3.02 -7.47 7.92
C GLY A 98 2.98 -7.95 6.45
N PHE A 99 1.82 -8.41 5.99
CA PHE A 99 1.59 -8.88 4.62
C PHE A 99 0.88 -7.84 3.75
N GLY A 100 0.02 -6.97 4.32
CA GLY A 100 -0.92 -6.11 3.63
C GLY A 100 -0.32 -5.37 2.44
N MET A 101 0.70 -4.53 2.65
CA MET A 101 1.32 -3.76 1.57
C MET A 101 1.75 -4.62 0.37
N LYS A 102 2.44 -5.75 0.64
CA LYS A 102 3.00 -6.62 -0.40
C LYS A 102 1.91 -7.39 -1.13
N THR A 103 1.04 -8.04 -0.37
CA THR A 103 -0.04 -8.86 -0.92
C THR A 103 -1.04 -8.00 -1.70
N ALA A 104 -1.44 -6.87 -1.12
CA ALA A 104 -2.29 -5.90 -1.77
C ALA A 104 -1.66 -5.39 -3.09
N SER A 105 -0.42 -4.91 -3.04
CA SER A 105 0.26 -4.37 -4.22
C SER A 105 0.48 -5.43 -5.30
N LEU A 106 1.00 -6.61 -4.93
CA LEU A 106 1.27 -7.68 -5.89
C LEU A 106 -0.01 -8.31 -6.44
N SER A 107 -1.14 -8.23 -5.71
CA SER A 107 -2.43 -8.65 -6.25
C SER A 107 -2.84 -7.81 -7.47
N GLN A 108 -2.34 -6.60 -7.62
CA GLN A 108 -2.69 -5.66 -8.68
C GLN A 108 -1.59 -5.53 -9.74
N ALA A 109 -0.34 -5.34 -9.34
CA ALA A 109 0.77 -5.02 -10.23
C ALA A 109 1.94 -6.01 -10.10
N ARG A 110 2.82 -6.03 -11.08
CA ARG A 110 4.00 -6.90 -11.08
C ARG A 110 5.23 -6.25 -10.46
N ILE A 111 5.22 -4.93 -10.33
CA ILE A 111 6.32 -4.16 -9.74
C ILE A 111 5.75 -3.27 -8.63
N LEU A 112 6.23 -3.48 -7.41
CA LEU A 112 6.00 -2.64 -6.26
C LEU A 112 7.28 -1.87 -5.93
N THR A 113 7.26 -0.56 -6.07
CA THR A 113 8.37 0.31 -5.62
C THR A 113 7.94 1.09 -4.39
N VAL A 114 8.79 1.09 -3.38
CA VAL A 114 8.64 1.91 -2.17
C VAL A 114 9.77 2.91 -2.13
N ILE A 115 9.43 4.19 -2.17
CA ILE A 115 10.33 5.33 -2.01
C ILE A 115 9.99 5.94 -0.65
N THR A 116 10.97 6.12 0.22
CA THR A 116 10.69 6.57 1.59
C THR A 116 11.81 7.43 2.14
N LYS A 117 11.42 8.38 3.01
CA LYS A 117 12.31 9.27 3.73
C LYS A 117 11.92 9.30 5.20
N LYS A 118 12.85 8.98 6.06
CA LYS A 118 12.71 9.17 7.51
C LYS A 118 13.40 10.46 7.92
N LYS A 119 12.84 11.18 8.86
CA LYS A 119 13.40 12.44 9.35
C LYS A 119 14.87 12.29 9.75
N GLY A 120 15.74 13.12 9.18
CA GLY A 120 17.19 13.07 9.41
C GLY A 120 17.95 12.06 8.56
N TYR A 121 17.30 11.37 7.62
CA TYR A 121 17.90 10.40 6.70
C TYR A 121 17.65 10.76 5.25
N ASN A 122 18.51 10.25 4.36
CA ASN A 122 18.31 10.38 2.92
C ASN A 122 17.12 9.58 2.43
N THR A 123 16.51 10.02 1.35
CA THR A 123 15.47 9.27 0.63
C THR A 123 16.05 7.97 0.07
N LEU A 124 15.33 6.87 0.21
CA LEU A 124 15.69 5.52 -0.25
C LEU A 124 14.58 4.97 -1.13
N ALA A 125 14.95 4.12 -2.10
CA ALA A 125 13.99 3.44 -2.95
C ALA A 125 14.39 2.00 -3.21
N LEU A 126 13.45 1.06 -3.01
CA LEU A 126 13.59 -0.35 -3.35
C LEU A 126 12.36 -0.84 -4.11
N SER A 127 12.58 -1.74 -5.04
CA SER A 127 11.53 -2.38 -5.83
C SER A 127 11.51 -3.89 -5.66
N LEU A 128 10.32 -4.42 -5.45
CA LEU A 128 9.99 -5.84 -5.61
C LEU A 128 9.43 -6.03 -7.03
N ASP A 129 10.22 -6.62 -7.89
CA ASP A 129 9.93 -6.81 -9.31
C ASP A 129 9.85 -8.31 -9.61
N LEU A 130 8.64 -8.79 -9.92
CA LEU A 130 8.39 -10.21 -10.15
C LEU A 130 9.14 -10.77 -11.36
N ASN A 131 9.35 -9.95 -12.39
CA ASN A 131 10.11 -10.39 -13.57
C ASN A 131 11.59 -10.54 -13.23
N PHE A 132 12.14 -9.58 -12.48
CA PHE A 132 13.54 -9.67 -12.01
C PHE A 132 13.76 -10.88 -11.08
N ILE A 133 12.82 -11.16 -10.16
CA ILE A 133 12.88 -12.32 -9.28
C ILE A 133 12.82 -13.62 -10.08
N ARG A 134 11.96 -13.68 -11.11
CA ARG A 134 11.87 -14.84 -12.03
C ARG A 134 13.20 -15.09 -12.74
N ASP A 135 13.80 -14.03 -13.30
CA ASP A 135 15.05 -14.14 -14.05
C ASP A 135 16.25 -14.54 -13.18
N LYS A 136 16.20 -14.18 -11.89
CA LYS A 136 17.29 -14.47 -10.93
C LYS A 136 17.04 -15.72 -10.10
N GLU A 137 15.83 -16.24 -10.07
CA GLU A 137 15.40 -17.38 -9.24
C GLU A 137 15.78 -17.22 -7.75
N ARG A 138 15.77 -15.97 -7.26
CA ARG A 138 16.21 -15.62 -5.90
C ARG A 138 15.33 -14.51 -5.31
N TRP A 139 15.17 -14.54 -3.97
CA TRP A 139 14.57 -13.45 -3.18
C TRP A 139 15.47 -12.22 -3.20
N LEU A 140 15.27 -11.33 -4.18
CA LEU A 140 16.06 -10.13 -4.36
C LEU A 140 15.16 -8.91 -4.53
N LEU A 141 15.57 -7.80 -3.91
CA LEU A 141 15.03 -6.47 -4.20
C LEU A 141 16.00 -5.74 -5.13
N LYS A 142 15.46 -4.88 -5.99
CA LYS A 142 16.25 -3.97 -6.82
C LYS A 142 16.38 -2.63 -6.13
N SER A 143 17.55 -1.99 -6.21
CA SER A 143 17.63 -0.55 -6.05
C SER A 143 16.83 0.09 -7.16
N ALA A 144 15.93 0.99 -6.81
CA ALA A 144 15.20 1.74 -7.82
C ALA A 144 16.09 2.86 -8.38
N ASP A 145 15.95 3.11 -9.68
CA ASP A 145 16.70 4.14 -10.37
C ASP A 145 16.15 5.53 -10.04
N ASN A 146 16.99 6.40 -9.51
CA ASN A 146 16.61 7.76 -9.13
C ASN A 146 16.16 8.60 -10.33
N ASP A 147 16.70 8.35 -11.51
CA ASP A 147 16.35 9.13 -12.71
C ASP A 147 14.91 8.84 -13.15
N SER A 148 14.48 7.59 -13.04
CA SER A 148 13.11 7.17 -13.37
C SER A 148 12.06 7.57 -12.33
N LEU A 149 12.48 7.89 -11.09
CA LEU A 149 11.64 8.25 -9.95
C LEU A 149 11.86 9.69 -9.47
N LYS A 150 12.38 10.53 -10.34
CA LYS A 150 12.76 11.91 -9.99
C LYS A 150 11.64 12.70 -9.32
N THR A 151 10.42 12.58 -9.84
CA THR A 151 9.25 13.29 -9.31
C THR A 151 8.92 12.85 -7.88
N GLU A 152 9.03 11.57 -7.58
CA GLU A 152 8.77 11.00 -6.27
C GLU A 152 9.84 11.39 -5.26
N PHE A 153 11.11 11.42 -5.68
CA PHE A 153 12.20 11.93 -4.86
C PHE A 153 12.03 13.42 -4.55
N GLU A 154 11.75 14.26 -5.57
CA GLU A 154 11.49 15.70 -5.40
C GLU A 154 10.28 15.97 -4.48
N TYR A 155 9.26 15.10 -4.50
CA TYR A 155 8.14 15.19 -3.58
C TYR A 155 8.58 14.95 -2.13
N LEU A 156 9.32 13.88 -1.87
CA LEU A 156 9.80 13.55 -0.53
C LEU A 156 10.86 14.53 -0.01
N ASP A 157 11.66 15.14 -0.89
CA ASP A 157 12.66 16.13 -0.50
C ASP A 157 12.04 17.37 0.12
N LYS A 158 10.80 17.68 -0.23
CA LYS A 158 10.03 18.79 0.35
C LYS A 158 9.44 18.49 1.72
N LEU A 159 9.48 17.21 2.15
CA LEU A 159 8.95 16.74 3.42
C LEU A 159 10.07 16.42 4.41
N ASP A 160 9.77 16.49 5.70
CA ASP A 160 10.65 15.98 6.76
C ASP A 160 10.74 14.44 6.73
N SER A 161 9.60 13.79 6.46
CA SER A 161 9.44 12.34 6.34
C SER A 161 8.22 12.01 5.50
N GLY A 162 8.16 10.78 4.98
CA GLY A 162 7.02 10.31 4.19
C GLY A 162 7.36 9.06 3.39
N THR A 163 6.36 8.55 2.69
CA THR A 163 6.51 7.39 1.80
C THR A 163 5.73 7.62 0.51
N VAL A 164 6.29 7.13 -0.58
CA VAL A 164 5.60 6.97 -1.86
C VAL A 164 5.61 5.49 -2.21
N ILE A 165 4.44 4.94 -2.47
CA ILE A 165 4.24 3.60 -3.02
C ILE A 165 3.88 3.76 -4.49
N ARG A 166 4.57 3.02 -5.36
CA ARG A 166 4.33 3.04 -6.79
C ARG A 166 4.10 1.61 -7.30
N TRP A 167 3.06 1.44 -8.08
CA TRP A 167 2.80 0.22 -8.85
C TRP A 167 3.09 0.48 -10.32
N ASP A 168 3.96 -0.32 -10.88
CA ASP A 168 4.23 -0.35 -12.32
C ASP A 168 3.93 -1.74 -12.88
N ASN A 169 3.80 -1.83 -14.19
CA ASN A 169 3.35 -3.05 -14.86
C ASN A 169 2.06 -3.58 -14.20
N TRP A 170 1.07 -2.71 -14.15
CA TRP A 170 -0.24 -2.98 -13.54
C TRP A 170 -1.08 -3.83 -14.50
N ASP A 171 -0.80 -5.13 -14.52
CA ASP A 171 -1.35 -6.10 -15.45
C ASP A 171 -2.82 -6.47 -15.19
N ARG A 172 -3.36 -6.07 -14.03
CA ARG A 172 -4.77 -6.24 -13.65
C ARG A 172 -5.59 -4.95 -13.78
N ALA A 173 -5.01 -3.87 -14.25
CA ALA A 173 -5.73 -2.65 -14.56
C ALA A 173 -6.76 -2.86 -15.69
N PRO A 174 -7.82 -2.04 -15.76
CA PRO A 174 -8.69 -2.01 -16.93
C PRO A 174 -7.88 -1.81 -18.21
N LYS A 175 -8.34 -2.42 -19.30
CA LYS A 175 -7.63 -2.35 -20.59
C LYS A 175 -8.05 -1.16 -21.44
N LEU A 176 -9.17 -0.53 -21.11
CA LEU A 176 -9.72 0.61 -21.83
C LEU A 176 -9.64 1.85 -20.96
N GLU A 177 -9.27 2.97 -21.57
CA GLU A 177 -9.17 4.25 -20.87
C GLU A 177 -10.52 4.70 -20.28
N GLU A 178 -11.61 4.44 -20.98
CA GLU A 178 -12.97 4.78 -20.56
C GLU A 178 -13.38 4.10 -19.23
N ASP A 179 -12.83 2.92 -18.95
CA ASP A 179 -13.11 2.19 -17.71
C ASP A 179 -12.40 2.81 -16.48
N PHE A 180 -11.35 3.63 -16.70
CA PHE A 180 -10.59 4.25 -15.60
C PHE A 180 -11.41 5.27 -14.82
N MET A 181 -12.30 6.03 -15.47
CA MET A 181 -13.14 6.99 -14.77
C MET A 181 -14.12 6.29 -13.82
N SER A 182 -14.70 5.18 -14.27
CA SER A 182 -15.59 4.36 -13.45
C SER A 182 -14.81 3.71 -12.30
N LEU A 183 -13.61 3.21 -12.56
CA LEU A 183 -12.72 2.65 -11.54
C LEU A 183 -12.39 3.68 -10.46
N ILE A 184 -11.97 4.90 -10.84
CA ILE A 184 -11.64 5.98 -9.90
C ILE A 184 -12.86 6.33 -9.04
N SER A 185 -14.06 6.44 -9.65
CA SER A 185 -15.29 6.73 -8.93
C SER A 185 -15.61 5.65 -7.89
N ASN A 186 -15.46 4.37 -8.24
CA ASN A 186 -15.71 3.26 -7.33
C ASN A 186 -14.72 3.26 -6.16
N ILE A 187 -13.44 3.49 -6.44
CA ILE A 187 -12.40 3.60 -5.41
C ILE A 187 -12.71 4.76 -4.47
N ASN A 188 -13.01 5.96 -5.00
CA ASN A 188 -13.32 7.13 -4.19
C ASN A 188 -14.51 6.87 -3.26
N ASN A 189 -15.60 6.29 -3.78
CA ASN A 189 -16.77 5.94 -2.99
C ASN A 189 -16.44 4.93 -1.88
N TYR A 190 -15.71 3.88 -2.22
CA TYR A 190 -15.31 2.86 -1.25
C TYR A 190 -14.46 3.45 -0.13
N LEU A 191 -13.42 4.22 -0.46
CA LEU A 191 -12.52 4.82 0.51
C LEU A 191 -13.21 5.90 1.36
N SER A 192 -14.13 6.68 0.78
CA SER A 192 -14.96 7.66 1.52
C SER A 192 -15.77 7.01 2.64
N VAL A 193 -16.25 5.79 2.39
CA VAL A 193 -16.98 5.01 3.41
C VAL A 193 -16.03 4.39 4.42
N CYS A 194 -14.96 3.73 3.97
CA CYS A 194 -14.01 3.03 4.86
C CYS A 194 -13.31 3.99 5.81
N PHE A 195 -12.89 5.15 5.31
CA PHE A 195 -12.08 6.10 6.06
C PHE A 195 -12.82 7.32 6.58
N HIS A 196 -14.18 7.35 6.51
CA HIS A 196 -14.97 8.51 6.92
C HIS A 196 -14.57 9.05 8.31
N ARG A 197 -14.38 8.18 9.31
CA ARG A 197 -14.00 8.59 10.67
C ARG A 197 -12.63 9.24 10.77
N PHE A 198 -11.68 8.82 9.93
CA PHE A 198 -10.35 9.41 9.88
C PHE A 198 -10.39 10.77 9.19
N ILE A 199 -11.16 10.89 8.11
CA ILE A 199 -11.39 12.15 7.39
C ILE A 199 -12.08 13.16 8.31
N GLU A 200 -13.13 12.77 9.02
CA GLU A 200 -13.82 13.61 10.01
C GLU A 200 -12.89 14.07 11.15
N LYS A 201 -11.87 13.29 11.50
CA LYS A 201 -10.85 13.63 12.50
C LYS A 201 -9.69 14.47 11.94
N GLY A 202 -9.74 14.86 10.66
CA GLY A 202 -8.78 15.76 10.04
C GLY A 202 -7.66 15.09 9.25
N VAL A 203 -7.72 13.77 8.99
CA VAL A 203 -6.82 13.14 8.03
C VAL A 203 -7.30 13.51 6.61
N SER A 204 -6.40 14.14 5.83
CA SER A 204 -6.69 14.46 4.44
C SER A 204 -6.37 13.28 3.55
N ILE A 205 -7.36 12.77 2.82
CA ILE A 205 -7.19 11.75 1.78
C ILE A 205 -7.66 12.35 0.47
N CYS A 206 -6.79 12.39 -0.54
CA CYS A 206 -7.09 12.99 -1.84
C CYS A 206 -6.90 11.95 -2.96
N CYS A 207 -7.78 12.00 -3.95
CA CYS A 207 -7.58 11.38 -5.26
C CYS A 207 -7.02 12.44 -6.20
N HIS A 208 -5.78 12.28 -6.66
CA HIS A 208 -5.02 13.37 -7.27
C HIS A 208 -5.00 14.59 -6.30
N ASP A 209 -5.52 15.72 -6.71
CA ASP A 209 -5.64 16.94 -5.89
C ASP A 209 -7.03 17.15 -5.28
N TYR A 210 -7.96 16.21 -5.50
CA TYR A 210 -9.35 16.33 -5.06
C TYR A 210 -9.53 15.58 -3.73
N PRO A 211 -9.91 16.27 -2.64
CA PRO A 211 -10.12 15.63 -1.35
C PRO A 211 -11.34 14.69 -1.41
N LEU A 212 -11.26 13.56 -0.73
CA LEU A 212 -12.39 12.70 -0.48
C LEU A 212 -13.26 13.30 0.63
N GLU A 213 -14.57 13.31 0.41
CA GLU A 213 -15.53 13.67 1.43
C GLU A 213 -15.91 12.45 2.28
N PRO A 214 -16.05 12.59 3.60
CA PRO A 214 -16.43 11.48 4.45
C PRO A 214 -17.88 11.05 4.15
N CYS A 215 -18.09 9.75 3.93
CA CYS A 215 -19.41 9.18 3.71
C CYS A 215 -19.72 8.17 4.80
N SER A 216 -20.53 8.56 5.80
CA SER A 216 -20.94 7.64 6.85
C SER A 216 -21.85 6.54 6.29
N PRO A 217 -21.57 5.25 6.55
CA PRO A 217 -22.45 4.15 6.16
C PRO A 217 -23.77 4.14 6.94
N ILE A 218 -23.84 4.90 8.04
CA ILE A 218 -25.06 5.05 8.86
C ILE A 218 -25.62 6.46 8.60
N PRO A 219 -26.80 6.58 8.00
CA PRO A 219 -27.41 7.88 7.78
C PRO A 219 -27.70 8.53 9.14
N PHE A 220 -27.09 9.69 9.41
CA PHE A 220 -27.45 10.55 10.53
C PHE A 220 -28.74 11.30 10.16
N GLY A 221 -29.88 10.83 10.65
CA GLY A 221 -31.18 11.43 10.44
C GLY A 221 -32.18 10.92 11.45
N GLU A 222 -33.41 11.43 11.43
CA GLU A 222 -34.49 11.05 12.38
C GLU A 222 -34.73 9.52 12.45
N GLY A 223 -34.33 8.76 11.43
CA GLY A 223 -34.36 7.31 11.39
C GLY A 223 -33.24 6.60 12.19
N ALA A 224 -32.13 7.27 12.50
CA ALA A 224 -31.00 6.68 13.24
C ALA A 224 -31.36 6.37 14.70
N ALA A 225 -32.37 7.02 15.26
CA ALA A 225 -32.88 6.79 16.60
C ALA A 225 -33.55 5.39 16.76
N LEU A 226 -33.92 4.74 15.68
CA LEU A 226 -34.55 3.41 15.70
C LEU A 226 -33.54 2.29 15.93
N TYR A 227 -32.28 2.43 15.51
CA TYR A 227 -31.25 1.40 15.66
C TYR A 227 -30.61 1.37 17.04
N SER A 228 -30.68 2.46 17.81
CA SER A 228 -30.16 2.52 19.20
C SER A 228 -30.98 1.73 20.22
N LYS A 229 -32.13 1.15 19.81
CA LYS A 229 -33.05 0.42 20.68
C LYS A 229 -33.07 -1.10 20.46
N ILE A 230 -32.20 -1.66 19.65
CA ILE A 230 -32.04 -3.12 19.50
C ILE A 230 -31.03 -3.55 20.57
N PRO A 231 -31.46 -4.25 21.64
CA PRO A 231 -30.53 -4.83 22.60
C PRO A 231 -29.69 -5.91 21.90
N LEU A 232 -28.39 -5.90 22.16
CA LEU A 232 -27.45 -6.95 21.76
C LEU A 232 -27.77 -8.26 22.49
#